data_d10e85d5d0febf7a2466c0ee953740bd
#
_entry.id   d10e85d5d0febf7a2466c0ee953740bd
#
_cell.length_a   1.000
_cell.length_b   1.000
_cell.length_c   1.000
_cell.angle_alpha   90.00
_cell.angle_beta   90.00
_cell.angle_gamma   90.00
#
_symmetry.space_group_name_H-M   'P 1'
#
loop_
_entity.id
_entity.type
_entity.pdbx_description
1 polymer ?
#
loop_
_entity_poly.entity_id
_entity_poly.type
_entity_poly.pdbx_seq_one_letter_code
_entity_poly.pdbx_strand_id
1 'polypeptide(L)'
;DGISPEAWSQMVADVEILGTSPDAHIPGLEGPRAKCCSQGIHAADTVLVPLEDGDRCEALIQMGKQVLVVDLNPLSRTARTATVTIVDDISRAFREMIKLALENPSAPDSKWDNRTILVDAIDTMGQASSTLFGQDG
;
A
#
# COMPACT_ATOMS: atom_id res chain seq x y z
N ASP A 1 6.83 -9.43 -20.56
CA ASP A 1 7.54 -10.65 -20.15
C ASP A 1 7.82 -10.53 -18.66
N GLY A 2 7.08 -11.29 -17.84
CA GLY A 2 7.24 -11.28 -16.38
C GLY A 2 8.48 -12.08 -15.96
N ILE A 3 9.08 -11.71 -14.83
CA ILE A 3 10.15 -12.48 -14.20
C ILE A 3 9.54 -13.78 -13.65
N SER A 4 10.16 -14.93 -13.89
CA SER A 4 9.65 -16.20 -13.37
C SER A 4 9.76 -16.28 -11.84
N PRO A 5 8.90 -17.08 -11.16
CA PRO A 5 9.00 -17.27 -9.72
C PRO A 5 10.39 -17.74 -9.26
N GLU A 6 11.06 -18.57 -10.06
CA GLU A 6 12.41 -19.06 -9.78
C GLU A 6 13.44 -17.94 -9.86
N ALA A 7 13.33 -17.05 -10.85
CA ALA A 7 14.21 -15.90 -10.98
C ALA A 7 13.99 -14.89 -9.84
N TRP A 8 12.75 -14.68 -9.40
CA TRP A 8 12.44 -13.90 -8.20
C TRP A 8 13.09 -14.51 -6.95
N SER A 9 12.96 -15.82 -6.75
CA SER A 9 13.55 -16.50 -5.60
C SER A 9 15.08 -16.37 -5.55
N GLN A 10 15.74 -16.31 -6.72
CA GLN A 10 17.19 -16.09 -6.78
C GLN A 10 17.58 -14.64 -6.47
N MET A 11 16.74 -13.67 -6.86
CA MET A 11 17.00 -12.24 -6.59
C MET A 11 16.84 -11.87 -5.13
N VAL A 12 16.00 -12.60 -4.39
CA VAL A 12 15.65 -12.33 -2.98
C VAL A 12 15.99 -13.54 -2.08
N ALA A 13 17.13 -14.18 -2.34
CA ALA A 13 17.52 -15.44 -1.69
C ALA A 13 17.51 -15.41 -0.14
N ASP A 14 17.63 -14.21 0.45
CA ASP A 14 17.63 -14.00 1.90
C ASP A 14 16.22 -13.65 2.45
N VAL A 15 15.18 -13.67 1.60
CA VAL A 15 13.81 -13.31 1.99
C VAL A 15 12.87 -14.49 1.76
N GLU A 16 12.14 -14.90 2.79
CA GLU A 16 11.08 -15.89 2.66
C GLU A 16 9.89 -15.30 1.90
N ILE A 17 9.56 -15.88 0.74
CA ILE A 17 8.40 -15.48 -0.05
C ILE A 17 7.20 -16.34 0.36
N LEU A 18 6.26 -15.74 1.08
CA LEU A 18 5.00 -16.36 1.43
C LEU A 18 3.96 -16.24 0.31
N GLY A 19 2.99 -17.16 0.26
CA GLY A 19 1.87 -17.11 -0.70
C GLY A 19 1.97 -18.12 -1.85
N THR A 20 3.07 -18.85 -1.99
CA THR A 20 3.21 -19.94 -2.97
C THR A 20 2.36 -21.16 -2.62
N SER A 21 2.12 -21.39 -1.33
CA SER A 21 1.28 -22.48 -0.80
C SER A 21 0.30 -21.93 0.24
N PRO A 22 -0.80 -21.30 -0.21
CA PRO A 22 -1.74 -20.66 0.70
C PRO A 22 -2.52 -21.69 1.50
N ASP A 23 -2.59 -21.50 2.81
CA ASP A 23 -3.26 -22.33 3.81
C ASP A 23 -4.33 -21.59 4.63
N ALA A 24 -4.60 -20.33 4.29
CA ALA A 24 -5.58 -19.46 4.92
C ALA A 24 -6.40 -18.66 3.91
N HIS A 25 -7.47 -18.03 4.39
CA HIS A 25 -8.40 -17.24 3.58
C HIS A 25 -8.66 -15.87 4.23
N ILE A 26 -8.74 -14.81 3.41
CA ILE A 26 -9.22 -13.50 3.82
C ILE A 26 -10.75 -13.53 3.74
N PRO A 27 -11.48 -13.37 4.86
CA PRO A 27 -12.95 -13.36 4.86
C PRO A 27 -13.51 -12.24 3.99
N GLY A 28 -14.65 -12.49 3.35
CA GLY A 28 -15.30 -11.49 2.49
C GLY A 28 -14.76 -11.38 1.07
N LEU A 29 -13.71 -12.14 0.75
CA LEU A 29 -13.20 -12.24 -0.62
C LEU A 29 -13.47 -13.63 -1.21
N GLU A 30 -13.56 -13.67 -2.54
CA GLU A 30 -13.72 -14.91 -3.29
C GLU A 30 -12.57 -15.12 -4.29
N GLY A 31 -12.38 -16.39 -4.67
CA GLY A 31 -11.39 -16.79 -5.66
C GLY A 31 -9.93 -16.68 -5.20
N PRO A 32 -8.99 -16.56 -6.14
CA PRO A 32 -7.55 -16.57 -5.82
C PRO A 32 -7.10 -15.42 -4.90
N ARG A 33 -7.78 -14.27 -4.96
CA ARG A 33 -7.46 -13.09 -4.13
C ARG A 33 -7.73 -13.29 -2.65
N ALA A 34 -8.62 -14.23 -2.31
CA ALA A 34 -8.93 -14.59 -0.93
C ALA A 34 -7.85 -15.45 -0.28
N LYS A 35 -7.06 -16.15 -1.07
CA LYS A 35 -6.05 -17.09 -0.58
C LYS A 35 -4.83 -16.35 -0.05
N CYS A 36 -4.35 -16.74 1.12
CA CYS A 36 -3.15 -16.19 1.76
C CYS A 36 -2.45 -17.26 2.61
N CYS A 37 -1.25 -16.94 3.10
CA CYS A 37 -0.60 -17.78 4.11
C CYS A 37 -1.00 -17.35 5.51
N SER A 38 -1.25 -18.34 6.38
CA SER A 38 -1.58 -18.12 7.79
C SER A 38 -0.50 -17.35 8.53
N GLN A 39 0.76 -17.63 8.25
CA GLN A 39 1.92 -16.93 8.84
C GLN A 39 2.24 -15.58 8.19
N GLY A 40 1.62 -15.29 7.03
CA GLY A 40 1.82 -14.03 6.31
C GLY A 40 0.71 -13.02 6.58
N ILE A 41 0.02 -12.63 5.52
CA ILE A 41 -1.06 -11.62 5.57
C ILE A 41 -2.11 -11.93 6.64
N HIS A 42 -2.44 -13.20 6.86
CA HIS A 42 -3.48 -13.58 7.83
C HIS A 42 -3.05 -13.25 9.27
N ALA A 43 -1.80 -13.50 9.66
CA ALA A 43 -1.28 -13.23 11.00
C ALA A 43 -0.82 -11.77 11.20
N ALA A 44 -0.48 -11.04 10.13
CA ALA A 44 0.05 -9.69 10.22
C ALA A 44 -0.95 -8.71 10.84
N ASP A 45 -0.49 -7.84 11.72
CA ASP A 45 -1.27 -6.71 12.25
C ASP A 45 -1.30 -5.54 11.27
N THR A 46 -0.22 -5.36 10.52
CA THR A 46 -0.04 -4.30 9.53
C THR A 46 0.33 -4.90 8.17
N VAL A 47 -0.33 -4.46 7.13
CA VAL A 47 -0.11 -4.93 5.75
C VAL A 47 0.20 -3.75 4.85
N LEU A 48 1.35 -3.82 4.15
CA LEU A 48 1.69 -2.86 3.09
C LEU A 48 1.17 -3.37 1.75
N VAL A 49 0.35 -2.55 1.08
CA VAL A 49 -0.26 -2.83 -0.22
C VAL A 49 0.31 -1.85 -1.25
N PRO A 50 1.29 -2.27 -2.04
CA PRO A 50 1.96 -1.39 -3.01
C PRO A 50 1.19 -1.24 -4.33
N LEU A 51 0.10 -1.98 -4.51
CA LEU A 51 -0.73 -1.98 -5.72
C LEU A 51 -2.20 -1.87 -5.33
N GLU A 52 -2.99 -1.25 -6.22
CA GLU A 52 -4.42 -1.06 -6.00
C GLU A 52 -5.19 -2.40 -5.97
N ASP A 53 -5.85 -2.69 -4.87
CA ASP A 53 -6.90 -3.71 -4.73
C ASP A 53 -7.87 -3.28 -3.62
N GLY A 54 -8.88 -2.48 -3.98
CA GLY A 54 -9.83 -1.89 -3.04
C GLY A 54 -10.62 -2.93 -2.24
N ASP A 55 -11.03 -4.03 -2.86
CA ASP A 55 -11.78 -5.09 -2.16
C ASP A 55 -10.91 -5.77 -1.11
N ARG A 56 -9.65 -6.05 -1.45
CA ARG A 56 -8.72 -6.68 -0.53
C ARG A 56 -8.33 -5.74 0.61
N CYS A 57 -8.11 -4.45 0.31
CA CYS A 57 -7.87 -3.44 1.32
C CYS A 57 -9.02 -3.38 2.33
N GLU A 58 -10.27 -3.30 1.86
CA GLU A 58 -11.45 -3.27 2.71
C GLU A 58 -11.58 -4.53 3.57
N ALA A 59 -11.39 -5.72 2.99
CA ALA A 59 -11.44 -6.98 3.72
C ALA A 59 -10.38 -7.07 4.83
N LEU A 60 -9.16 -6.58 4.59
CA LEU A 60 -8.09 -6.53 5.58
C LEU A 60 -8.42 -5.55 6.72
N ILE A 61 -9.00 -4.39 6.42
CA ILE A 61 -9.50 -3.44 7.42
C ILE A 61 -10.60 -4.08 8.27
N GLN A 62 -11.54 -4.82 7.66
CA GLN A 62 -12.59 -5.53 8.39
C GLN A 62 -12.04 -6.64 9.30
N MET A 63 -10.89 -7.21 8.98
CA MET A 63 -10.14 -8.11 9.87
C MET A 63 -9.46 -7.39 11.05
N GLY A 64 -9.57 -6.06 11.16
CA GLY A 64 -8.92 -5.26 12.19
C GLY A 64 -7.45 -4.95 11.92
N LYS A 65 -6.96 -5.16 10.71
CA LYS A 65 -5.57 -4.88 10.33
C LYS A 65 -5.38 -3.42 9.99
N GLN A 66 -4.16 -2.91 10.20
CA GLN A 66 -3.75 -1.64 9.62
C GLN A 66 -3.27 -1.89 8.17
N VAL A 67 -3.77 -1.11 7.24
CA VAL A 67 -3.41 -1.22 5.83
C VAL A 67 -2.74 0.06 5.37
N LEU A 68 -1.48 -0.06 4.98
CA LEU A 68 -0.68 1.01 4.39
C LEU A 68 -0.69 0.81 2.88
N VAL A 69 -1.00 1.86 2.14
CA VAL A 69 -1.13 1.81 0.68
C VAL A 69 -0.19 2.80 0.02
N VAL A 70 0.46 2.39 -1.05
CA VAL A 70 1.12 3.30 -1.99
C VAL A 70 0.24 3.38 -3.23
N ASP A 71 -0.31 4.56 -3.53
CA ASP A 71 -1.26 4.77 -4.62
C ASP A 71 -1.08 6.17 -5.22
N LEU A 72 -0.88 6.24 -6.52
CA LEU A 72 -0.77 7.52 -7.25
C LEU A 72 -2.10 8.28 -7.34
N ASN A 73 -3.22 7.60 -7.11
CA ASN A 73 -4.54 8.18 -7.21
C ASN A 73 -5.20 8.34 -5.83
N PRO A 74 -5.18 9.55 -5.23
CA PRO A 74 -5.80 9.80 -3.93
C PRO A 74 -7.32 9.61 -3.92
N LEU A 75 -7.95 9.55 -5.10
CA LEU A 75 -9.39 9.32 -5.24
C LEU A 75 -9.75 7.84 -5.39
N SER A 76 -8.79 6.95 -5.48
CA SER A 76 -9.04 5.52 -5.60
C SER A 76 -9.82 4.99 -4.40
N ARG A 77 -10.50 3.86 -4.60
CA ARG A 77 -11.16 3.16 -3.50
C ARG A 77 -10.13 2.67 -2.47
N THR A 78 -9.01 2.15 -2.94
CA THR A 78 -7.92 1.67 -2.08
C THR A 78 -7.39 2.78 -1.19
N ALA A 79 -7.00 3.93 -1.76
CA ALA A 79 -6.51 5.08 -1.01
C ALA A 79 -7.50 5.57 0.05
N ARG A 80 -8.79 5.64 -0.29
CA ARG A 80 -9.84 6.12 0.62
C ARG A 80 -10.21 5.14 1.73
N THR A 81 -9.92 3.85 1.56
CA THR A 81 -10.22 2.80 2.54
C THR A 81 -9.05 2.55 3.47
N ALA A 82 -7.82 2.75 3.01
CA ALA A 82 -6.59 2.47 3.76
C ALA A 82 -6.49 3.22 5.10
N THR A 83 -5.77 2.62 6.05
CA THR A 83 -5.41 3.29 7.31
C THR A 83 -4.42 4.42 7.06
N VAL A 84 -3.45 4.19 6.17
CA VAL A 84 -2.43 5.17 5.75
C VAL A 84 -2.26 5.08 4.25
N THR A 85 -2.31 6.20 3.56
CA THR A 85 -2.02 6.28 2.13
C THR A 85 -0.79 7.14 1.88
N ILE A 86 0.14 6.61 1.09
CA ILE A 86 1.28 7.33 0.54
C ILE A 86 0.94 7.64 -0.91
N VAL A 87 0.66 8.90 -1.22
CA VAL A 87 0.33 9.33 -2.58
C VAL A 87 1.62 9.64 -3.32
N ASP A 88 2.25 8.60 -3.86
CA ASP A 88 3.51 8.73 -4.58
C ASP A 88 3.77 7.52 -5.50
N ASP A 89 4.85 7.64 -6.30
CA ASP A 89 5.42 6.51 -7.02
C ASP A 89 6.03 5.50 -6.04
N ILE A 90 5.83 4.22 -6.33
CA ILE A 90 6.25 3.13 -5.44
C ILE A 90 7.77 3.16 -5.15
N SER A 91 8.60 3.49 -6.15
CA SER A 91 10.05 3.51 -5.97
C SER A 91 10.50 4.65 -5.06
N ARG A 92 9.84 5.80 -5.13
CA ARG A 92 10.10 6.94 -4.22
C ARG A 92 9.59 6.64 -2.82
N ALA A 93 8.37 6.14 -2.69
CA ALA A 93 7.77 5.76 -1.42
C ALA A 93 8.67 4.77 -0.66
N PHE A 94 9.14 3.72 -1.32
CA PHE A 94 10.02 2.73 -0.69
C PHE A 94 11.38 3.31 -0.26
N ARG A 95 11.99 4.20 -1.06
CA ARG A 95 13.24 4.87 -0.66
C ARG A 95 13.08 5.69 0.60
N GLU A 96 12.00 6.48 0.69
CA GLU A 96 11.73 7.29 1.89
C GLU A 96 11.37 6.42 3.10
N MET A 97 10.59 5.35 2.93
CA MET A 97 10.30 4.41 4.01
C MET A 97 11.58 3.75 4.57
N ILE A 98 12.48 3.31 3.70
CA ILE A 98 13.77 2.73 4.11
C ILE A 98 14.60 3.76 4.90
N LYS A 99 14.71 4.98 4.40
CA LYS A 99 15.42 6.07 5.06
C LYS A 99 14.87 6.33 6.45
N LEU A 100 13.54 6.53 6.57
CA LEU A 100 12.86 6.77 7.84
C LEU A 100 13.02 5.60 8.82
N ALA A 101 12.98 4.36 8.34
CA ALA A 101 13.20 3.18 9.18
C ALA A 101 14.61 3.12 9.78
N LEU A 102 15.61 3.65 9.07
CA LEU A 102 17.00 3.72 9.54
C LEU A 102 17.25 4.90 10.50
N GLU A 103 16.44 5.94 10.43
CA GLU A 103 16.58 7.17 11.22
C GLU A 103 15.93 7.09 12.62
N ASN A 104 15.50 5.93 13.08
CA ASN A 104 14.87 5.76 14.38
C ASN A 104 13.48 6.47 14.46
N PRO A 105 12.45 5.91 13.87
CA PRO A 105 11.17 6.57 13.71
C PRO A 105 10.55 6.97 15.04
N SER A 106 9.94 8.14 15.08
CA SER A 106 9.16 8.62 16.21
C SER A 106 7.93 7.73 16.44
N ALA A 107 7.34 7.84 17.65
CA ALA A 107 6.09 7.15 17.95
C ALA A 107 4.99 7.54 16.93
N PRO A 108 4.04 6.62 16.63
CA PRO A 108 2.93 6.92 15.75
C PRO A 108 2.14 8.16 16.22
N ASP A 109 1.75 9.01 15.26
CA ASP A 109 0.89 10.15 15.56
C ASP A 109 -0.53 9.65 15.85
N SER A 110 -0.98 9.80 17.09
CA SER A 110 -2.33 9.41 17.52
C SER A 110 -3.45 10.25 16.89
N LYS A 111 -3.11 11.35 16.22
CA LYS A 111 -4.04 12.24 15.50
C LYS A 111 -4.02 12.01 14.00
N TRP A 112 -3.34 10.95 13.53
CA TRP A 112 -3.29 10.63 12.11
C TRP A 112 -4.69 10.51 11.51
N ASP A 113 -4.93 11.24 10.43
CA ASP A 113 -6.15 11.16 9.62
C ASP A 113 -5.78 11.03 8.14
N ASN A 114 -6.01 9.84 7.59
CA ASN A 114 -5.73 9.53 6.18
C ASN A 114 -6.48 10.47 5.22
N ARG A 115 -7.68 10.91 5.59
CA ARG A 115 -8.49 11.82 4.78
C ARG A 115 -7.81 13.16 4.56
N THR A 116 -7.17 13.71 5.59
CA THR A 116 -6.42 14.97 5.48
C THR A 116 -5.31 14.85 4.44
N ILE A 117 -4.56 13.75 4.47
CA ILE A 117 -3.50 13.49 3.49
C ILE A 117 -4.02 13.41 2.06
N LEU A 118 -5.17 12.76 1.86
CA LEU A 118 -5.77 12.66 0.53
C LEU A 118 -6.25 14.01 0.00
N VAL A 119 -6.79 14.88 0.87
CA VAL A 119 -7.19 16.24 0.51
C VAL A 119 -5.96 17.06 0.12
N ASP A 120 -4.91 17.05 0.94
CA ASP A 120 -3.65 17.77 0.67
C ASP A 120 -3.01 17.31 -0.66
N ALA A 121 -3.08 16.02 -0.96
CA ALA A 121 -2.59 15.48 -2.23
C ALA A 121 -3.38 16.02 -3.43
N ILE A 122 -4.71 16.07 -3.32
CA ILE A 122 -5.59 16.62 -4.37
C ILE A 122 -5.31 18.10 -4.59
N ASP A 123 -5.18 18.87 -3.52
CA ASP A 123 -4.88 20.30 -3.58
C ASP A 123 -3.50 20.55 -4.22
N THR A 124 -2.51 19.75 -3.88
CA THR A 124 -1.16 19.80 -4.48
C THR A 124 -1.22 19.51 -6.00
N MET A 125 -1.98 18.48 -6.40
CA MET A 125 -2.20 18.16 -7.82
C MET A 125 -2.91 19.28 -8.55
N GLY A 126 -3.91 19.91 -7.93
CA GLY A 126 -4.63 21.07 -8.48
C GLY A 126 -3.71 22.26 -8.70
N GLN A 127 -2.84 22.58 -7.73
CA GLN A 127 -1.84 23.65 -7.85
C GLN A 127 -0.81 23.35 -8.94
N ALA A 128 -0.31 22.11 -9.01
CA ALA A 128 0.61 21.68 -10.06
C ALA A 128 -0.03 21.79 -11.45
N SER A 129 -1.30 21.45 -11.60
CA SER A 129 -2.06 21.59 -12.85
C SER A 129 -2.11 23.05 -13.31
N SER A 130 -2.40 23.99 -12.43
CA SER A 130 -2.42 25.42 -12.79
C SER A 130 -1.05 25.96 -13.18
N THR A 131 0.04 25.41 -12.64
CA THR A 131 1.42 25.78 -13.01
C THR A 131 1.83 25.18 -14.35
N LEU A 132 1.42 23.94 -14.63
CA LEU A 132 1.83 23.21 -15.85
C LEU A 132 0.98 23.60 -17.09
N PHE A 133 -0.30 23.90 -16.88
CA PHE A 133 -1.28 24.13 -17.95
C PHE A 133 -1.94 25.51 -17.89
N GLY A 134 -1.67 26.30 -16.86
CA GLY A 134 -2.24 27.63 -16.66
C GLY A 134 -1.33 28.71 -17.19
N GLN A 135 -1.89 29.51 -18.08
CA GLN A 135 -1.42 30.78 -18.67
C GLN A 135 -0.82 30.65 -20.06
N ASP A 136 -1.61 30.18 -21.00
CA ASP A 136 -1.62 30.78 -22.36
C ASP A 136 -3.00 31.41 -22.56
N GLY A 137 -3.13 32.65 -22.11
CA GLY A 137 -4.30 33.49 -22.28
C GLY A 137 -3.85 34.91 -22.65
#